data_1852bcb4ac931d5ea4a262d3f354581a
#
_entry.id   1852bcb4ac931d5ea4a262d3f354581a
#
_cell.length_a   1.000
_cell.length_b   1.000
_cell.length_c   1.000
_cell.angle_alpha   90.00
_cell.angle_beta   90.00
_cell.angle_gamma   90.00
#
_symmetry.space_group_name_H-M   'P 1'
#
loop_
_entity.id
_entity.type
_entity.pdbx_description
1 polymer ?
#
loop_
_entity_poly.entity_id
_entity_poly.type
_entity_poly.pdbx_seq_one_letter_code
_entity_poly.pdbx_strand_id
1 'polypeptide(L)'
;FDQVVAKLEESSVGIYAFGSTICNWQKTVETPFEDTLAEVERTIPRMKRLGTKFVRIMSFKPDDDAGTTPPEVFERVGEVTKRFLDEGLQPVHENCMNHGGMSWQHAEELLEKVPGLKWVFDTANPIFNADRRGEQPWGMQCPWEFWEHMRDHTTHIHIKDAVKTEDGEQYHFPGEGDGRVRDILKDAFSRGYDAGISIEPHMTVVFHDTDSEAPEQKMADNFIEYGRRLEKLIGEVQAELSAEAQTASA
;
A
#
# COMPACT_ATOMS: atom_id res chain seq x y z
N PHE A 1 -13.14 8.13 17.86
CA PHE A 1 -11.85 8.79 17.61
C PHE A 1 -11.15 9.17 18.91
N ASP A 2 -11.81 9.85 19.85
CA ASP A 2 -11.23 10.27 21.13
C ASP A 2 -10.69 9.12 21.98
N GLN A 3 -11.35 7.97 21.96
CA GLN A 3 -10.86 6.74 22.62
C GLN A 3 -9.56 6.24 22.01
N VAL A 4 -9.39 6.35 20.68
CA VAL A 4 -8.13 5.98 19.99
C VAL A 4 -7.01 6.93 20.42
N VAL A 5 -7.29 8.25 20.45
CA VAL A 5 -6.30 9.24 20.90
C VAL A 5 -5.86 8.96 22.33
N ALA A 6 -6.81 8.73 23.26
CA ALA A 6 -6.50 8.43 24.66
C ALA A 6 -5.65 7.16 24.80
N LYS A 7 -5.94 6.11 24.01
CA LYS A 7 -5.14 4.88 24.01
C LYS A 7 -3.70 5.09 23.49
N LEU A 8 -3.54 5.94 22.49
CA LEU A 8 -2.21 6.30 21.98
C LEU A 8 -1.41 7.13 22.97
N GLU A 9 -2.07 8.04 23.69
CA GLU A 9 -1.45 8.83 24.76
C GLU A 9 -1.00 7.95 25.96
N GLU A 10 -1.74 6.86 26.26
CA GLU A 10 -1.38 5.87 27.26
C GLU A 10 -0.24 4.92 26.81
N SER A 11 -0.05 4.79 25.51
CA SER A 11 0.97 3.91 24.89
C SER A 11 2.13 4.75 24.36
N SER A 12 3.31 4.16 24.23
CA SER A 12 4.45 4.81 23.56
C SER A 12 4.39 4.67 22.04
N VAL A 13 3.24 4.27 21.47
CA VAL A 13 3.10 3.96 20.05
C VAL A 13 2.62 5.20 19.30
N GLY A 14 3.34 5.59 18.24
CA GLY A 14 2.93 6.62 17.30
C GLY A 14 2.17 6.04 16.10
N ILE A 15 1.52 6.90 15.33
CA ILE A 15 0.89 6.52 14.07
C ILE A 15 1.74 7.02 12.91
N TYR A 16 2.27 6.10 12.11
CA TYR A 16 3.08 6.43 10.93
C TYR A 16 2.22 6.98 9.79
N ALA A 17 1.17 6.27 9.41
CA ALA A 17 0.31 6.62 8.30
C ALA A 17 -1.18 6.44 8.66
N PHE A 18 -2.04 7.23 8.03
CA PHE A 18 -3.49 7.18 8.17
C PHE A 18 -4.08 6.47 6.95
N GLY A 19 -4.64 5.27 7.13
CA GLY A 19 -5.40 4.57 6.11
C GLY A 19 -6.77 5.23 5.94
N SER A 20 -7.07 5.74 4.74
CA SER A 20 -8.35 6.38 4.44
C SER A 20 -9.12 5.64 3.36
N THR A 21 -10.42 5.96 3.25
CA THR A 21 -11.31 5.51 2.18
C THR A 21 -11.44 6.54 1.05
N ILE A 22 -10.59 7.56 1.04
CA ILE A 22 -10.61 8.64 0.06
C ILE A 22 -10.24 8.07 -1.32
N CYS A 23 -11.15 8.22 -2.29
CA CYS A 23 -11.02 7.70 -3.66
C CYS A 23 -10.75 6.19 -3.74
N ASN A 24 -11.22 5.38 -2.78
CA ASN A 24 -10.95 3.95 -2.75
C ASN A 24 -11.75 3.16 -3.82
N TRP A 25 -11.47 1.86 -3.93
CA TRP A 25 -12.10 0.91 -4.86
C TRP A 25 -13.61 0.69 -4.67
N GLN A 26 -14.24 1.26 -3.65
CA GLN A 26 -15.69 1.25 -3.46
C GLN A 26 -16.37 2.44 -4.13
N LYS A 27 -15.59 3.36 -4.69
CA LYS A 27 -16.06 4.58 -5.33
C LYS A 27 -15.56 4.62 -6.76
N THR A 28 -16.45 5.03 -7.66
CA THR A 28 -16.09 5.34 -9.05
C THR A 28 -15.90 6.85 -9.21
N VAL A 29 -15.41 7.27 -10.36
CA VAL A 29 -15.26 8.69 -10.67
C VAL A 29 -16.61 9.43 -10.77
N GLU A 30 -17.73 8.73 -10.97
CA GLU A 30 -19.09 9.31 -10.96
C GLU A 30 -19.60 9.62 -9.55
N THR A 31 -18.96 9.10 -8.50
CA THR A 31 -19.31 9.46 -7.12
C THR A 31 -19.23 10.99 -6.96
N PRO A 32 -20.22 11.66 -6.33
CA PRO A 32 -20.18 13.11 -6.13
C PRO A 32 -18.87 13.53 -5.46
N PHE A 33 -18.14 14.44 -6.11
CA PHE A 33 -16.80 14.80 -5.62
C PHE A 33 -16.83 15.55 -4.28
N GLU A 34 -17.94 16.22 -3.98
CA GLU A 34 -18.20 16.87 -2.70
C GLU A 34 -18.11 15.90 -1.53
N ASP A 35 -18.54 14.65 -1.71
CA ASP A 35 -18.44 13.62 -0.67
C ASP A 35 -16.97 13.29 -0.38
N THR A 36 -16.15 13.18 -1.42
CA THR A 36 -14.70 12.99 -1.29
C THR A 36 -14.04 14.17 -0.58
N LEU A 37 -14.40 15.40 -0.96
CA LEU A 37 -13.86 16.61 -0.32
C LEU A 37 -14.25 16.69 1.15
N ALA A 38 -15.49 16.33 1.50
CA ALA A 38 -15.93 16.26 2.90
C ALA A 38 -15.14 15.22 3.70
N GLU A 39 -14.71 14.10 3.09
CA GLU A 39 -13.81 13.15 3.75
C GLU A 39 -12.42 13.74 4.00
N VAL A 40 -11.86 14.47 3.03
CA VAL A 40 -10.58 15.18 3.18
C VAL A 40 -10.66 16.17 4.35
N GLU A 41 -11.69 17.01 4.39
CA GLU A 41 -11.90 18.00 5.45
C GLU A 41 -12.03 17.38 6.84
N ARG A 42 -12.61 16.18 6.96
CA ARG A 42 -12.67 15.44 8.23
C ARG A 42 -11.36 14.75 8.58
N THR A 43 -10.57 14.37 7.60
CA THR A 43 -9.33 13.61 7.79
C THR A 43 -8.18 14.50 8.26
N ILE A 44 -8.02 15.67 7.68
CA ILE A 44 -6.93 16.62 8.01
C ILE A 44 -6.83 16.91 9.52
N PRO A 45 -7.87 17.37 10.21
CA PRO A 45 -7.77 17.66 11.66
C PRO A 45 -7.51 16.40 12.50
N ARG A 46 -7.99 15.22 12.06
CA ARG A 46 -7.71 13.95 12.73
C ARG A 46 -6.26 13.57 12.64
N MET A 47 -5.65 13.71 11.45
CA MET A 47 -4.23 13.47 11.24
C MET A 47 -3.36 14.39 12.09
N LYS A 48 -3.68 15.69 12.10
CA LYS A 48 -2.96 16.68 12.93
C LYS A 48 -3.04 16.33 14.42
N ARG A 49 -4.19 15.89 14.90
CA ARG A 49 -4.37 15.47 16.29
C ARG A 49 -3.62 14.19 16.64
N LEU A 50 -3.47 13.27 15.69
CA LEU A 50 -2.71 12.04 15.84
C LEU A 50 -1.19 12.22 15.64
N GLY A 51 -0.77 13.39 15.14
CA GLY A 51 0.63 13.65 14.82
C GLY A 51 1.14 12.87 13.60
N THR A 52 0.24 12.27 12.80
CA THR A 52 0.62 11.51 11.60
C THR A 52 0.81 12.42 10.40
N LYS A 53 1.82 12.12 9.58
CA LYS A 53 2.17 12.92 8.41
C LYS A 53 1.63 12.33 7.11
N PHE A 54 1.53 11.02 7.02
CA PHE A 54 1.16 10.32 5.79
C PHE A 54 -0.32 9.93 5.80
N VAL A 55 -1.00 10.10 4.65
CA VAL A 55 -2.36 9.62 4.42
C VAL A 55 -2.41 8.82 3.14
N ARG A 56 -2.90 7.58 3.22
CA ARG A 56 -3.18 6.78 2.05
C ARG A 56 -4.48 7.26 1.40
N ILE A 57 -4.39 7.65 0.14
CA ILE A 57 -5.51 7.89 -0.77
C ILE A 57 -5.43 6.90 -1.93
N MET A 58 -6.49 6.81 -2.72
CA MET A 58 -6.53 5.97 -3.92
C MET A 58 -6.97 6.78 -5.14
N SER A 59 -7.26 6.10 -6.24
CA SER A 59 -7.61 6.73 -7.52
C SER A 59 -8.89 6.16 -8.13
N PHE A 60 -9.88 5.88 -7.31
CA PHE A 60 -11.19 5.34 -7.68
C PHE A 60 -11.12 3.95 -8.33
N LYS A 61 -12.25 3.25 -8.34
CA LYS A 61 -12.40 1.95 -8.99
C LYS A 61 -12.49 2.16 -10.50
N PRO A 62 -11.65 1.51 -11.33
CA PRO A 62 -11.84 1.46 -12.76
C PRO A 62 -13.01 0.53 -13.13
N ASP A 63 -13.61 0.73 -14.30
CA ASP A 63 -14.50 -0.24 -14.90
C ASP A 63 -13.75 -1.55 -15.19
N ASP A 64 -14.48 -2.65 -15.23
CA ASP A 64 -13.86 -3.99 -15.34
C ASP A 64 -13.10 -4.18 -16.66
N ASP A 65 -13.48 -3.47 -17.73
CA ASP A 65 -12.85 -3.48 -19.03
C ASP A 65 -11.94 -2.27 -19.31
N ALA A 66 -11.79 -1.36 -18.34
CA ALA A 66 -10.95 -0.17 -18.50
C ALA A 66 -9.48 -0.54 -18.62
N GLY A 67 -8.83 -0.10 -19.68
CA GLY A 67 -7.38 -0.18 -19.90
C GLY A 67 -6.69 1.19 -19.88
N THR A 68 -7.42 2.26 -19.53
CA THR A 68 -6.90 3.63 -19.44
C THR A 68 -7.53 4.37 -18.27
N THR A 69 -6.84 5.38 -17.78
CA THR A 69 -7.34 6.24 -16.69
C THR A 69 -8.02 7.48 -17.28
N PRO A 70 -9.30 7.74 -16.95
CA PRO A 70 -9.98 8.96 -17.37
C PRO A 70 -9.30 10.23 -16.83
N PRO A 71 -9.25 11.34 -17.61
CA PRO A 71 -8.65 12.60 -17.16
C PRO A 71 -9.21 13.11 -15.84
N GLU A 72 -10.49 12.94 -15.61
CA GLU A 72 -11.17 13.36 -14.38
C GLU A 72 -10.62 12.68 -13.11
N VAL A 73 -10.11 11.45 -13.22
CA VAL A 73 -9.43 10.78 -12.10
C VAL A 73 -8.20 11.57 -11.68
N PHE A 74 -7.37 11.99 -12.64
CA PHE A 74 -6.16 12.79 -12.34
C PHE A 74 -6.50 14.14 -11.75
N GLU A 75 -7.54 14.81 -12.26
CA GLU A 75 -8.01 16.09 -11.75
C GLU A 75 -8.47 15.98 -10.29
N ARG A 76 -9.32 15.00 -9.98
CA ARG A 76 -9.85 14.79 -8.63
C ARG A 76 -8.77 14.34 -7.64
N VAL A 77 -7.91 13.39 -8.01
CA VAL A 77 -6.80 12.96 -7.16
C VAL A 77 -5.79 14.09 -6.96
N GLY A 78 -5.57 14.91 -8.01
CA GLY A 78 -4.74 16.11 -7.93
C GLY A 78 -5.27 17.14 -6.94
N GLU A 79 -6.57 17.43 -6.96
CA GLU A 79 -7.20 18.35 -6.01
C GLU A 79 -7.11 17.82 -4.56
N VAL A 80 -7.39 16.53 -4.36
CA VAL A 80 -7.23 15.87 -3.05
C VAL A 80 -5.79 15.96 -2.56
N THR A 81 -4.84 15.64 -3.43
CA THR A 81 -3.41 15.71 -3.13
C THR A 81 -3.00 17.11 -2.71
N LYS A 82 -3.41 18.11 -3.49
CA LYS A 82 -3.11 19.51 -3.19
C LYS A 82 -3.63 19.95 -1.81
N ARG A 83 -4.86 19.57 -1.44
CA ARG A 83 -5.46 19.93 -0.14
C ARG A 83 -4.65 19.40 1.05
N PHE A 84 -4.15 18.16 0.95
CA PHE A 84 -3.29 17.60 1.99
C PHE A 84 -1.93 18.30 2.05
N LEU A 85 -1.32 18.56 0.89
CA LEU A 85 -0.02 19.24 0.81
C LEU A 85 -0.09 20.68 1.34
N ASP A 86 -1.16 21.40 1.06
CA ASP A 86 -1.41 22.77 1.58
C ASP A 86 -1.45 22.79 3.13
N GLU A 87 -1.81 21.67 3.74
CA GLU A 87 -1.86 21.49 5.20
C GLU A 87 -0.59 20.86 5.80
N GLY A 88 0.45 20.67 4.98
CA GLY A 88 1.73 20.08 5.38
C GLY A 88 1.68 18.56 5.59
N LEU A 89 0.65 17.90 5.06
CA LEU A 89 0.45 16.46 5.13
C LEU A 89 0.83 15.81 3.79
N GLN A 90 1.35 14.59 3.83
CA GLN A 90 1.84 13.88 2.65
C GLN A 90 0.85 12.80 2.22
N PRO A 91 0.11 13.01 1.12
CA PRO A 91 -0.68 11.93 0.53
C PRO A 91 0.23 10.90 -0.15
N VAL A 92 -0.16 9.64 0.02
CA VAL A 92 0.49 8.48 -0.59
C VAL A 92 -0.56 7.62 -1.27
N HIS A 93 -0.22 7.01 -2.40
CA HIS A 93 -1.11 6.15 -3.17
C HIS A 93 -0.63 4.71 -3.12
N GLU A 94 -1.54 3.76 -3.04
CA GLU A 94 -1.24 2.33 -2.97
C GLU A 94 -1.60 1.60 -4.28
N ASN A 95 -0.74 0.68 -4.70
CA ASN A 95 -1.00 -0.25 -5.80
C ASN A 95 -2.07 -1.27 -5.41
N CYS A 96 -3.33 -0.90 -5.55
CA CYS A 96 -4.50 -1.71 -5.20
C CYS A 96 -5.50 -1.75 -6.38
N MET A 97 -6.73 -2.22 -6.16
CA MET A 97 -7.80 -2.29 -7.16
C MET A 97 -8.37 -0.90 -7.49
N ASN A 98 -7.56 -0.04 -8.06
CA ASN A 98 -7.89 1.34 -8.45
C ASN A 98 -7.17 1.71 -9.75
N HIS A 99 -7.45 2.87 -10.34
CA HIS A 99 -6.86 3.27 -11.62
C HIS A 99 -5.32 3.25 -11.61
N GLY A 100 -4.67 3.81 -10.59
CA GLY A 100 -3.21 3.79 -10.46
C GLY A 100 -2.63 2.39 -10.21
N GLY A 101 -3.46 1.44 -9.76
CA GLY A 101 -3.07 0.04 -9.53
C GLY A 101 -3.30 -0.89 -10.72
N MET A 102 -3.80 -0.41 -11.87
CA MET A 102 -4.06 -1.22 -13.06
C MET A 102 -2.76 -1.78 -13.69
N SER A 103 -1.64 -1.11 -13.53
CA SER A 103 -0.27 -1.57 -13.85
C SER A 103 0.75 -0.56 -13.34
N TRP A 104 2.04 -0.89 -13.40
CA TRP A 104 3.09 0.08 -13.09
C TRP A 104 3.08 1.29 -14.03
N GLN A 105 2.70 1.16 -15.29
CA GLN A 105 2.58 2.29 -16.23
C GLN A 105 1.48 3.26 -15.81
N HIS A 106 0.32 2.75 -15.35
CA HIS A 106 -0.75 3.60 -14.82
C HIS A 106 -0.35 4.30 -13.51
N ALA A 107 0.50 3.64 -12.70
CA ALA A 107 1.08 4.23 -11.51
C ALA A 107 2.05 5.38 -11.84
N GLU A 108 2.95 5.18 -12.80
CA GLU A 108 3.84 6.23 -13.30
C GLU A 108 3.07 7.41 -13.90
N GLU A 109 2.06 7.13 -14.74
CA GLU A 109 1.19 8.17 -15.31
C GLU A 109 0.48 8.97 -14.21
N LEU A 110 -0.02 8.29 -13.17
CA LEU A 110 -0.67 8.96 -12.03
C LEU A 110 0.32 9.90 -11.31
N LEU A 111 1.53 9.45 -11.05
CA LEU A 111 2.56 10.28 -10.38
C LEU A 111 3.01 11.45 -11.25
N GLU A 112 3.11 11.27 -12.56
CA GLU A 112 3.43 12.35 -13.50
C GLU A 112 2.34 13.44 -13.52
N LYS A 113 1.07 13.02 -13.55
CA LYS A 113 -0.08 13.93 -13.65
C LYS A 113 -0.53 14.51 -12.31
N VAL A 114 -0.11 13.93 -11.18
CA VAL A 114 -0.45 14.37 -9.82
C VAL A 114 0.83 14.73 -9.04
N PRO A 115 1.40 15.91 -9.27
CA PRO A 115 2.63 16.34 -8.60
C PRO A 115 2.50 16.34 -7.07
N GLY A 116 3.52 15.80 -6.39
CA GLY A 116 3.59 15.75 -4.94
C GLY A 116 2.93 14.51 -4.30
N LEU A 117 2.21 13.69 -5.07
CA LEU A 117 1.79 12.37 -4.62
C LEU A 117 3.02 11.46 -4.46
N LYS A 118 3.03 10.63 -3.41
CA LYS A 118 4.06 9.61 -3.17
C LYS A 118 3.41 8.22 -3.21
N TRP A 119 4.23 7.18 -3.04
CA TRP A 119 3.77 5.81 -3.21
C TRP A 119 3.87 5.00 -1.91
N VAL A 120 2.86 4.14 -1.71
CA VAL A 120 2.89 2.99 -0.82
C VAL A 120 2.93 1.75 -1.70
N PHE A 121 3.93 0.91 -1.52
CA PHE A 121 4.04 -0.33 -2.28
C PHE A 121 3.55 -1.51 -1.44
N ASP A 122 2.46 -2.13 -1.86
CA ASP A 122 1.99 -3.41 -1.32
C ASP A 122 2.58 -4.55 -2.14
N THR A 123 3.22 -5.50 -1.45
CA THR A 123 3.99 -6.57 -2.10
C THR A 123 3.13 -7.67 -2.71
N ALA A 124 1.88 -7.87 -2.27
CA ALA A 124 1.01 -8.93 -2.79
C ALA A 124 -0.09 -8.45 -3.73
N ASN A 125 -0.53 -7.19 -3.66
CA ASN A 125 -1.59 -6.70 -4.54
C ASN A 125 -1.35 -6.98 -6.03
N PRO A 126 -0.12 -6.90 -6.58
CA PRO A 126 0.13 -7.24 -7.97
C PRO A 126 -0.19 -8.70 -8.34
N ILE A 127 -0.10 -9.65 -7.39
CA ILE A 127 -0.40 -11.06 -7.63
C ILE A 127 -1.87 -11.27 -8.05
N PHE A 128 -2.77 -10.41 -7.53
CA PHE A 128 -4.21 -10.56 -7.70
C PHE A 128 -4.78 -9.62 -8.75
N ASN A 129 -4.06 -8.57 -9.11
CA ASN A 129 -4.52 -7.57 -10.05
C ASN A 129 -4.09 -7.90 -11.48
N ALA A 130 -5.03 -7.75 -12.42
CA ALA A 130 -4.72 -7.86 -13.84
C ALA A 130 -3.76 -6.74 -14.27
N ASP A 131 -2.81 -7.10 -15.12
CA ASP A 131 -1.92 -6.15 -15.78
C ASP A 131 -2.61 -5.56 -17.00
N ARG A 132 -3.24 -4.41 -16.84
CA ARG A 132 -4.07 -3.79 -17.86
C ARG A 132 -3.28 -3.01 -18.91
N ARG A 133 -2.02 -3.41 -19.15
CA ARG A 133 -1.23 -2.93 -20.29
C ARG A 133 -1.65 -3.67 -21.56
N GLY A 134 -1.91 -2.93 -22.63
CA GLY A 134 -2.27 -3.51 -23.93
C GLY A 134 -3.70 -4.09 -24.00
N GLU A 135 -3.88 -5.06 -24.91
CA GLU A 135 -5.18 -5.63 -25.21
C GLU A 135 -5.54 -6.81 -24.33
N GLN A 136 -6.83 -7.03 -24.11
CA GLN A 136 -7.36 -8.21 -23.41
C GLN A 136 -7.15 -9.49 -24.25
N PRO A 137 -7.02 -10.69 -23.59
CA PRO A 137 -7.10 -10.90 -22.14
C PRO A 137 -5.82 -10.50 -21.42
N TRP A 138 -5.95 -9.82 -20.28
CA TRP A 138 -4.83 -9.41 -19.47
C TRP A 138 -4.28 -10.55 -18.60
N GLY A 139 -2.94 -10.62 -18.51
CA GLY A 139 -2.26 -11.44 -17.52
C GLY A 139 -2.30 -10.82 -16.12
N MET A 140 -1.63 -11.49 -15.17
CA MET A 140 -1.43 -10.94 -13.83
C MET A 140 -0.19 -10.06 -13.79
N GLN A 141 -0.19 -9.08 -12.90
CA GLN A 141 0.97 -8.23 -12.67
C GLN A 141 2.10 -9.02 -11.99
N CYS A 142 3.34 -8.58 -12.22
CA CYS A 142 4.53 -9.11 -11.56
C CYS A 142 4.94 -8.16 -10.42
N PRO A 143 4.97 -8.61 -9.14
CA PRO A 143 5.36 -7.78 -8.01
C PRO A 143 6.75 -7.16 -8.16
N TRP A 144 7.71 -7.92 -8.70
CA TRP A 144 9.07 -7.44 -8.89
C TRP A 144 9.16 -6.35 -9.96
N GLU A 145 8.52 -6.56 -11.14
CA GLU A 145 8.50 -5.56 -12.21
C GLU A 145 7.84 -4.26 -11.72
N PHE A 146 6.70 -4.37 -11.02
CA PHE A 146 6.03 -3.20 -10.46
C PHE A 146 6.92 -2.47 -9.44
N TRP A 147 7.62 -3.22 -8.55
CA TRP A 147 8.57 -2.65 -7.60
C TRP A 147 9.69 -1.87 -8.30
N GLU A 148 10.31 -2.44 -9.34
CA GLU A 148 11.42 -1.79 -10.07
C GLU A 148 11.02 -0.40 -10.61
N HIS A 149 9.78 -0.23 -11.03
CA HIS A 149 9.26 1.06 -11.51
C HIS A 149 8.90 2.02 -10.38
N MET A 150 8.40 1.51 -9.25
CA MET A 150 7.85 2.38 -8.18
C MET A 150 8.80 2.62 -7.00
N ARG A 151 9.90 1.89 -6.89
CA ARG A 151 10.81 1.94 -5.72
C ARG A 151 11.34 3.34 -5.39
N ASP A 152 11.63 4.15 -6.40
CA ASP A 152 12.17 5.51 -6.20
C ASP A 152 11.08 6.52 -5.73
N HIS A 153 9.82 6.17 -5.88
CA HIS A 153 8.66 6.93 -5.43
C HIS A 153 8.07 6.44 -4.10
N THR A 154 8.51 5.25 -3.65
CA THR A 154 7.95 4.56 -2.50
C THR A 154 8.49 5.13 -1.19
N THR A 155 7.56 5.57 -0.34
CA THR A 155 7.85 6.09 1.00
C THR A 155 7.29 5.21 2.12
N HIS A 156 6.59 4.14 1.77
CA HIS A 156 6.04 3.17 2.69
C HIS A 156 5.87 1.83 1.97
N ILE A 157 6.25 0.73 2.60
CA ILE A 157 6.05 -0.62 2.08
C ILE A 157 5.05 -1.35 2.96
N HIS A 158 3.98 -1.86 2.35
CA HIS A 158 3.07 -2.81 2.97
C HIS A 158 3.54 -4.22 2.66
N ILE A 159 3.85 -4.97 3.72
CA ILE A 159 4.24 -6.38 3.60
C ILE A 159 3.02 -7.26 3.76
N LYS A 160 2.59 -7.77 2.64
CA LYS A 160 1.58 -8.81 2.49
C LYS A 160 2.17 -9.88 1.58
N ASP A 161 1.93 -11.15 1.87
CA ASP A 161 2.41 -12.22 1.01
C ASP A 161 1.31 -13.25 0.75
N ALA A 162 1.29 -13.78 -0.44
CA ALA A 162 0.22 -14.66 -0.88
C ALA A 162 0.62 -15.44 -2.13
N VAL A 163 -0.18 -16.47 -2.44
CA VAL A 163 -0.15 -17.22 -3.68
C VAL A 163 -1.54 -17.18 -4.31
N LYS A 164 -1.61 -17.01 -5.63
CA LYS A 164 -2.85 -17.19 -6.38
C LYS A 164 -2.98 -18.62 -6.83
N THR A 165 -4.05 -19.30 -6.38
CA THR A 165 -4.36 -20.67 -6.76
C THR A 165 -5.64 -20.74 -7.59
N GLU A 166 -5.98 -21.94 -8.09
CA GLU A 166 -7.26 -22.19 -8.77
C GLU A 166 -8.46 -22.01 -7.83
N ASP A 167 -8.25 -22.26 -6.53
CA ASP A 167 -9.26 -22.12 -5.48
C ASP A 167 -9.37 -20.68 -4.92
N GLY A 168 -8.56 -19.74 -5.43
CA GLY A 168 -8.54 -18.33 -5.00
C GLY A 168 -7.24 -17.87 -4.36
N GLU A 169 -7.34 -16.86 -3.52
CA GLU A 169 -6.21 -16.22 -2.86
C GLU A 169 -5.83 -16.97 -1.58
N GLN A 170 -4.56 -17.33 -1.44
CA GLN A 170 -4.02 -17.94 -0.23
C GLN A 170 -2.94 -17.04 0.35
N TYR A 171 -3.20 -16.48 1.55
CA TYR A 171 -2.27 -15.59 2.24
C TYR A 171 -1.25 -16.39 3.06
N HIS A 172 0.00 -15.97 3.00
CA HIS A 172 1.16 -16.61 3.61
C HIS A 172 1.94 -15.64 4.50
N PHE A 173 2.85 -16.16 5.30
CA PHE A 173 3.80 -15.33 6.03
C PHE A 173 4.83 -14.69 5.09
N PRO A 174 5.49 -13.58 5.51
CA PRO A 174 6.43 -12.86 4.68
C PRO A 174 7.54 -13.74 4.11
N GLY A 175 7.68 -13.76 2.79
CA GLY A 175 8.68 -14.55 2.06
C GLY A 175 8.26 -15.98 1.75
N GLU A 176 7.03 -16.40 2.09
CA GLU A 176 6.52 -17.75 1.80
C GLU A 176 5.57 -17.79 0.59
N GLY A 177 5.23 -16.63 0.01
CA GLY A 177 4.36 -16.50 -1.16
C GLY A 177 5.09 -15.98 -2.40
N ASP A 178 4.30 -15.48 -3.36
CA ASP A 178 4.75 -14.97 -4.65
C ASP A 178 5.02 -13.45 -4.66
N GLY A 179 4.83 -12.77 -3.49
CA GLY A 179 4.99 -11.31 -3.34
C GLY A 179 6.42 -10.79 -3.46
N ARG A 180 7.41 -11.67 -3.65
CA ARG A 180 8.84 -11.33 -3.79
C ARG A 180 9.37 -10.50 -2.61
N VAL A 181 8.79 -10.69 -1.42
CA VAL A 181 9.06 -9.88 -0.21
C VAL A 181 10.54 -9.80 0.10
N ARG A 182 11.28 -10.94 0.08
CA ARG A 182 12.72 -10.98 0.36
C ARG A 182 13.52 -10.14 -0.64
N ASP A 183 13.22 -10.28 -1.93
CA ASP A 183 13.94 -9.58 -3.00
C ASP A 183 13.70 -8.08 -2.94
N ILE A 184 12.44 -7.68 -2.70
CA ILE A 184 12.04 -6.28 -2.54
C ILE A 184 12.73 -5.65 -1.34
N LEU A 185 12.75 -6.32 -0.19
CA LEU A 185 13.47 -5.83 0.99
C LEU A 185 14.97 -5.71 0.73
N LYS A 186 15.58 -6.68 0.04
CA LYS A 186 17.00 -6.65 -0.30
C LYS A 186 17.33 -5.49 -1.22
N ASP A 187 16.56 -5.27 -2.28
CA ASP A 187 16.74 -4.12 -3.18
C ASP A 187 16.54 -2.80 -2.41
N ALA A 188 15.46 -2.68 -1.64
CA ALA A 188 15.18 -1.49 -0.85
C ALA A 188 16.33 -1.11 0.08
N PHE A 189 16.82 -2.04 0.88
CA PHE A 189 17.91 -1.79 1.82
C PHE A 189 19.24 -1.55 1.13
N SER A 190 19.54 -2.25 0.03
CA SER A 190 20.76 -2.01 -0.77
C SER A 190 20.81 -0.59 -1.35
N ARG A 191 19.64 0.02 -1.57
CA ARG A 191 19.48 1.40 -2.07
C ARG A 191 19.35 2.44 -0.96
N GLY A 192 19.46 2.01 0.31
CA GLY A 192 19.40 2.91 1.47
C GLY A 192 17.97 3.30 1.88
N TYR A 193 16.96 2.47 1.61
CA TYR A 193 15.60 2.71 2.07
C TYR A 193 15.55 2.76 3.60
N ASP A 194 15.09 3.89 4.14
CA ASP A 194 14.96 4.19 5.57
C ASP A 194 13.59 4.82 5.88
N ALA A 195 12.54 4.24 5.31
CA ALA A 195 11.17 4.71 5.50
C ALA A 195 10.28 3.61 6.11
N GLY A 196 8.96 3.82 6.15
CA GLY A 196 8.04 2.93 6.85
C GLY A 196 7.91 1.55 6.18
N ILE A 197 7.88 0.51 7.01
CA ILE A 197 7.49 -0.84 6.63
C ILE A 197 6.41 -1.28 7.61
N SER A 198 5.26 -1.71 7.12
CA SER A 198 4.19 -2.23 7.95
C SER A 198 3.67 -3.58 7.45
N ILE A 199 3.12 -4.37 8.35
CA ILE A 199 2.52 -5.66 8.02
C ILE A 199 1.04 -5.49 7.70
N GLU A 200 0.56 -6.27 6.73
CA GLU A 200 -0.84 -6.38 6.35
C GLU A 200 -1.26 -7.87 6.27
N PRO A 201 -1.32 -8.58 7.41
CA PRO A 201 -1.59 -10.01 7.44
C PRO A 201 -3.09 -10.31 7.20
N HIS A 202 -3.42 -10.81 6.02
CA HIS A 202 -4.79 -11.22 5.64
C HIS A 202 -5.08 -12.69 5.94
N MET A 203 -4.26 -13.37 6.73
CA MET A 203 -4.32 -14.82 6.96
C MET A 203 -5.56 -15.32 7.71
N THR A 204 -6.22 -14.46 8.44
CA THR A 204 -7.37 -14.87 9.30
C THR A 204 -8.62 -14.07 8.99
N VAL A 205 -8.48 -12.83 8.56
CA VAL A 205 -9.55 -11.93 8.16
C VAL A 205 -9.12 -11.24 6.89
N VAL A 206 -9.86 -11.44 5.83
CA VAL A 206 -9.73 -10.65 4.60
C VAL A 206 -10.68 -9.48 4.73
N PHE A 207 -10.19 -8.26 4.73
CA PHE A 207 -10.99 -7.03 4.94
C PHE A 207 -12.14 -6.86 3.94
N HIS A 208 -12.11 -7.60 2.84
CA HIS A 208 -13.11 -7.56 1.79
C HIS A 208 -14.14 -8.69 1.90
N ASP A 209 -13.92 -9.65 2.79
CA ASP A 209 -14.83 -10.76 3.06
C ASP A 209 -15.61 -10.50 4.34
N THR A 210 -16.86 -10.06 4.18
CA THR A 210 -17.77 -9.73 5.29
C THR A 210 -18.23 -10.96 6.07
N ASP A 211 -17.97 -12.18 5.57
CA ASP A 211 -18.42 -13.44 6.16
C ASP A 211 -17.32 -14.14 6.98
N SER A 212 -16.10 -13.60 6.99
CA SER A 212 -15.00 -14.18 7.77
C SER A 212 -15.01 -13.67 9.22
N GLU A 213 -15.67 -14.37 10.12
CA GLU A 213 -15.52 -14.19 11.56
C GLU A 213 -14.37 -15.07 12.09
N ALA A 214 -13.28 -14.45 12.52
CA ALA A 214 -12.23 -15.15 13.24
C ALA A 214 -12.23 -14.73 14.73
N PRO A 215 -11.96 -15.65 15.68
CA PRO A 215 -11.76 -15.27 17.07
C PRO A 215 -10.69 -14.19 17.22
N GLU A 216 -10.98 -13.14 17.99
CA GLU A 216 -10.09 -12.00 18.21
C GLU A 216 -8.66 -12.43 18.62
N GLN A 217 -8.57 -13.45 19.48
CA GLN A 217 -7.28 -14.03 19.89
C GLN A 217 -6.49 -14.59 18.71
N LYS A 218 -7.13 -15.29 17.77
CA LYS A 218 -6.44 -15.83 16.60
C LYS A 218 -5.95 -14.73 15.66
N MET A 219 -6.68 -13.63 15.55
CA MET A 219 -6.25 -12.46 14.78
C MET A 219 -5.02 -11.83 15.42
N ALA A 220 -5.03 -11.65 16.75
CA ALA A 220 -3.90 -11.10 17.49
C ALA A 220 -2.66 -12.01 17.39
N ASP A 221 -2.83 -13.32 17.55
CA ASP A 221 -1.72 -14.29 17.46
C ASP A 221 -1.10 -14.28 16.04
N ASN A 222 -1.92 -14.25 15.00
CA ASN A 222 -1.42 -14.15 13.61
C ASN A 222 -0.69 -12.83 13.36
N PHE A 223 -1.21 -11.72 13.87
CA PHE A 223 -0.57 -10.42 13.74
C PHE A 223 0.81 -10.40 14.39
N ILE A 224 0.92 -10.92 15.62
CA ILE A 224 2.18 -11.00 16.37
C ILE A 224 3.18 -11.91 15.64
N GLU A 225 2.73 -13.10 15.22
CA GLU A 225 3.61 -14.05 14.52
C GLU A 225 4.08 -13.51 13.16
N TYR A 226 3.20 -12.82 12.44
CA TYR A 226 3.54 -12.18 11.17
C TYR A 226 4.64 -11.13 11.36
N GLY A 227 4.50 -10.28 12.37
CA GLY A 227 5.50 -9.28 12.72
C GLY A 227 6.85 -9.91 13.08
N ARG A 228 6.88 -10.94 13.93
CA ARG A 228 8.11 -11.65 14.31
C ARG A 228 8.83 -12.28 13.12
N ARG A 229 8.08 -12.87 12.18
CA ARG A 229 8.67 -13.44 10.96
C ARG A 229 9.22 -12.37 10.03
N LEU A 230 8.51 -11.24 9.91
CA LEU A 230 9.04 -10.12 9.14
C LEU A 230 10.33 -9.55 9.77
N GLU A 231 10.37 -9.33 11.08
CA GLU A 231 11.58 -8.86 11.76
C GLU A 231 12.77 -9.80 11.55
N LYS A 232 12.52 -11.12 11.63
CA LYS A 232 13.52 -12.13 11.32
C LYS A 232 14.02 -12.04 9.89
N LEU A 233 13.11 -11.95 8.92
CA LEU A 233 13.45 -11.84 7.49
C LEU A 233 14.25 -10.56 7.20
N ILE A 234 13.89 -9.44 7.81
CA ILE A 234 14.66 -8.18 7.71
C ILE A 234 16.07 -8.37 8.24
N GLY A 235 16.22 -8.99 9.41
CA GLY A 235 17.54 -9.27 9.99
C GLY A 235 18.41 -10.17 9.11
N GLU A 236 17.83 -11.19 8.49
CA GLU A 236 18.53 -12.07 7.53
C GLU A 236 18.99 -11.29 6.29
N VAL A 237 18.14 -10.47 5.70
CA VAL A 237 18.47 -9.66 4.52
C VAL A 237 19.57 -8.65 4.83
N GLN A 238 19.50 -7.98 5.98
CA GLN A 238 20.55 -7.04 6.42
C GLN A 238 21.90 -7.71 6.66
N ALA A 239 21.90 -8.91 7.24
CA ALA A 239 23.11 -9.70 7.44
C ALA A 239 23.74 -10.14 6.10
N GLU A 240 22.92 -10.55 5.14
CA GLU A 240 23.35 -10.92 3.78
C GLU A 240 24.01 -9.72 3.08
N LEU A 241 23.36 -8.56 3.07
CA LEU A 241 23.93 -7.34 2.46
C LEU A 241 25.24 -6.91 3.13
N SER A 242 25.34 -7.06 4.47
CA SER A 242 26.57 -6.74 5.19
C SER A 242 27.72 -7.66 4.81
N ALA A 243 27.47 -8.96 4.60
CA ALA A 243 28.45 -9.93 4.15
C ALA A 243 28.90 -9.67 2.71
N GLU A 244 27.97 -9.34 1.81
CA GLU A 244 28.27 -8.96 0.42
C GLU A 244 29.16 -7.71 0.36
N ALA A 245 28.89 -6.69 1.15
CA ALA A 245 29.68 -5.46 1.21
C ALA A 245 31.11 -5.71 1.71
N GLN A 246 31.30 -6.62 2.70
CA GLN A 246 32.63 -7.00 3.19
C GLN A 246 33.42 -7.75 2.11
N THR A 247 32.77 -8.63 1.37
CA THR A 247 33.41 -9.41 0.30
C THR A 247 33.81 -8.54 -0.89
N ALA A 248 33.01 -7.52 -1.23
CA ALA A 248 33.32 -6.56 -2.29
C ALA A 248 34.46 -5.58 -1.93
N SER A 249 34.80 -5.46 -0.64
CA SER A 249 35.83 -4.55 -0.14
C SER A 249 37.17 -5.26 0.13
N ALA A 250 37.21 -6.59 0.01
CA ALA A 250 38.40 -7.42 0.23
C ALA A 250 39.09 -7.81 -1.09
#